data_c1b937f5c29b2a958d12889bf466e569
#
_entry.id   c1b937f5c29b2a958d12889bf466e569
#
_cell.length_a   1.000
_cell.length_b   1.000
_cell.length_c   1.000
_cell.angle_alpha   90.00
_cell.angle_beta   90.00
_cell.angle_gamma   90.00
#
_symmetry.space_group_name_H-M   'P 1'
#
loop_
_entity.id
_entity.type
_entity.pdbx_description
1 polymer ?
#
loop_
_entity_poly.entity_id
_entity_poly.type
_entity_poly.pdbx_seq_one_letter_code
_entity_poly.pdbx_strand_id
1 'polypeptide(L)'
;VELLKKMPLCTRLLRQVHAVLLDGVRGTEKNPGELRSSQNWIGPSGCTIATASFVPPNIEDLSNTLQDLERFINEPQVEMDPIVRAALVHYQFETAHPFLDGNGRLGRLLITLMLINDGVLHSCLFYPSFQFKKNRSEYYRQLTSVRERGTYEEWIEFFCNSLLESAKDSVGS
;
A
#
# COMPACT_ATOMS: atom_id res chain seq x y z
N VAL A 1 -0.99 9.87 -12.15
CA VAL A 1 -0.75 11.31 -11.92
C VAL A 1 -1.92 12.14 -12.45
N GLU A 2 -2.37 11.94 -13.69
CA GLU A 2 -3.48 12.71 -14.25
C GLU A 2 -4.78 12.62 -13.44
N LEU A 3 -5.05 11.48 -12.81
CA LEU A 3 -6.20 11.31 -11.92
C LEU A 3 -6.06 12.11 -10.62
N LEU A 4 -4.84 12.24 -10.07
CA LEU A 4 -4.58 13.06 -8.89
C LEU A 4 -4.88 14.54 -9.10
N LYS A 5 -4.76 15.04 -10.33
CA LYS A 5 -5.13 16.42 -10.68
C LYS A 5 -6.65 16.66 -10.65
N LYS A 6 -7.44 15.58 -10.70
CA LYS A 6 -8.91 15.63 -10.85
C LYS A 6 -9.66 15.27 -9.57
N MET A 7 -9.03 14.49 -8.69
CA MET A 7 -9.65 14.05 -7.44
C MET A 7 -8.59 13.78 -6.37
N PRO A 8 -8.93 13.91 -5.08
CA PRO A 8 -8.02 13.59 -3.99
C PRO A 8 -7.69 12.10 -3.96
N LEU A 9 -6.66 11.72 -3.20
CA LEU A 9 -6.39 10.33 -2.85
C LEU A 9 -7.53 9.79 -1.98
N CYS A 10 -8.41 9.02 -2.59
CA CYS A 10 -9.60 8.47 -1.96
C CYS A 10 -9.84 7.04 -2.46
N THR A 11 -10.71 6.31 -1.81
CA THR A 11 -11.09 4.94 -2.19
C THR A 11 -11.53 4.84 -3.65
N ARG A 12 -12.26 5.83 -4.15
CA ARG A 12 -12.67 5.89 -5.56
C ARG A 12 -11.47 5.95 -6.51
N LEU A 13 -10.47 6.77 -6.21
CA LEU A 13 -9.24 6.86 -6.99
C LEU A 13 -8.49 5.53 -6.96
N LEU A 14 -8.34 4.93 -5.78
CA LEU A 14 -7.66 3.64 -5.63
C LEU A 14 -8.33 2.54 -6.46
N ARG A 15 -9.67 2.50 -6.52
CA ARG A 15 -10.42 1.57 -7.35
C ARG A 15 -10.14 1.78 -8.85
N GLN A 16 -10.11 3.03 -9.31
CA GLN A 16 -9.80 3.34 -10.71
C GLN A 16 -8.35 2.95 -11.07
N VAL A 17 -7.41 3.27 -10.21
CA VAL A 17 -6.00 2.88 -10.40
C VAL A 17 -5.84 1.37 -10.39
N HIS A 18 -6.52 0.66 -9.50
CA HIS A 18 -6.52 -0.79 -9.45
C HIS A 18 -7.05 -1.43 -10.75
N ALA A 19 -8.13 -0.90 -11.31
CA ALA A 19 -8.70 -1.37 -12.57
C ALA A 19 -7.67 -1.28 -13.71
N VAL A 20 -6.98 -0.14 -13.83
CA VAL A 20 -5.92 0.06 -14.83
C VAL A 20 -4.71 -0.83 -14.56
N LEU A 21 -4.33 -1.01 -13.29
CA LEU A 21 -3.17 -1.80 -12.88
C LEU A 21 -3.32 -3.30 -13.20
N LEU A 22 -4.55 -3.81 -13.24
CA LEU A 22 -4.86 -5.21 -13.55
C LEU A 22 -5.30 -5.44 -14.97
N ASP A 23 -5.41 -4.40 -15.79
CA ASP A 23 -5.82 -4.53 -17.19
C ASP A 23 -4.78 -5.32 -18.01
N GLY A 24 -5.23 -6.40 -18.63
CA GLY A 24 -4.39 -7.27 -19.48
C GLY A 24 -3.28 -8.05 -18.78
N VAL A 25 -3.28 -8.09 -17.44
CA VAL A 25 -2.25 -8.79 -16.66
C VAL A 25 -2.87 -9.79 -15.66
N ARG A 26 -2.01 -10.53 -14.95
CA ARG A 26 -2.45 -11.44 -13.89
C ARG A 26 -3.36 -10.74 -12.88
N GLY A 27 -4.52 -11.33 -12.61
CA GLY A 27 -5.53 -10.82 -11.69
C GLY A 27 -6.72 -10.16 -12.40
N THR A 28 -6.73 -10.09 -13.73
CA THR A 28 -7.87 -9.56 -14.52
C THR A 28 -9.18 -10.28 -14.19
N GLU A 29 -9.13 -11.57 -13.84
CA GLU A 29 -10.28 -12.36 -13.41
C GLU A 29 -10.74 -12.07 -11.96
N LYS A 30 -10.05 -11.22 -11.25
CA LYS A 30 -10.30 -10.88 -9.84
C LYS A 30 -11.00 -9.52 -9.67
N ASN A 31 -11.95 -9.21 -10.55
CA ASN A 31 -12.79 -8.02 -10.50
C ASN A 31 -11.99 -6.71 -10.36
N PRO A 32 -11.19 -6.31 -11.38
CA PRO A 32 -10.42 -5.07 -11.35
C PRO A 32 -11.26 -3.85 -10.99
N GLY A 33 -10.81 -3.08 -10.02
CA GLY A 33 -11.50 -1.87 -9.55
C GLY A 33 -12.62 -2.12 -8.53
N GLU A 34 -12.90 -3.38 -8.18
CA GLU A 34 -13.92 -3.70 -7.17
C GLU A 34 -13.27 -4.12 -5.84
N LEU A 35 -13.80 -3.58 -4.76
CA LEU A 35 -13.44 -4.03 -3.42
C LEU A 35 -13.91 -5.46 -3.21
N ARG A 36 -13.15 -6.24 -2.44
CA ARG A 36 -13.55 -7.61 -2.12
C ARG A 36 -14.87 -7.65 -1.38
N SER A 37 -15.69 -8.61 -1.75
CA SER A 37 -16.97 -8.95 -1.10
C SER A 37 -16.90 -10.26 -0.31
N SER A 38 -15.72 -10.85 -0.20
CA SER A 38 -15.45 -12.06 0.56
C SER A 38 -14.20 -11.91 1.41
N GLN A 39 -14.10 -12.75 2.46
CA GLN A 39 -12.90 -12.81 3.26
C GLN A 39 -11.73 -13.31 2.41
N ASN A 40 -10.60 -12.62 2.51
CA ASN A 40 -9.33 -13.06 1.95
C ASN A 40 -8.29 -13.30 3.06
N TRP A 41 -7.17 -13.87 2.69
CA TRP A 41 -6.05 -14.11 3.58
C TRP A 41 -4.73 -14.10 2.81
N ILE A 42 -3.64 -13.92 3.53
CA ILE A 42 -2.29 -13.85 2.98
C ILE A 42 -1.47 -15.00 3.55
N GLY A 43 -0.78 -15.72 2.69
CA GLY A 43 0.09 -16.82 3.10
C GLY A 43 0.71 -17.56 1.93
N PRO A 44 1.42 -18.66 2.21
CA PRO A 44 1.98 -19.52 1.17
C PRO A 44 0.92 -20.05 0.20
N SER A 45 1.34 -20.40 -1.00
CA SER A 45 0.44 -20.99 -2.00
C SER A 45 -0.25 -22.25 -1.44
N GLY A 46 -1.59 -22.29 -1.59
CA GLY A 46 -2.40 -23.40 -1.09
C GLY A 46 -2.77 -23.33 0.40
N CYS A 47 -2.36 -22.29 1.12
CA CYS A 47 -2.82 -22.09 2.50
C CYS A 47 -4.33 -21.83 2.57
N THR A 48 -4.92 -22.21 3.68
CA THR A 48 -6.30 -21.89 4.06
C THR A 48 -6.32 -20.72 5.02
N ILE A 49 -7.50 -20.19 5.32
CA ILE A 49 -7.64 -19.14 6.33
C ILE A 49 -7.08 -19.55 7.70
N ALA A 50 -7.20 -20.85 8.05
CA ALA A 50 -6.68 -21.39 9.31
C ALA A 50 -5.14 -21.51 9.36
N THR A 51 -4.48 -21.56 8.19
CA THR A 51 -3.01 -21.67 8.06
C THR A 51 -2.39 -20.42 7.44
N ALA A 52 -3.16 -19.35 7.30
CA ALA A 52 -2.71 -18.09 6.75
C ALA A 52 -1.68 -17.40 7.65
N SER A 53 -0.74 -16.71 7.03
CA SER A 53 0.22 -15.85 7.75
C SER A 53 -0.45 -14.59 8.29
N PHE A 54 -1.51 -14.13 7.64
CA PHE A 54 -2.29 -12.98 8.06
C PHE A 54 -3.71 -13.05 7.50
N VAL A 55 -4.69 -12.72 8.32
CA VAL A 55 -6.10 -12.58 7.93
C VAL A 55 -6.49 -11.10 8.07
N PRO A 56 -6.75 -10.41 6.94
CA PRO A 56 -7.21 -9.02 6.95
C PRO A 56 -8.54 -8.83 7.66
N PRO A 57 -8.94 -7.58 7.97
CA PRO A 57 -10.26 -7.27 8.54
C PRO A 57 -11.39 -7.94 7.77
N ASN A 58 -12.49 -8.26 8.46
CA ASN A 58 -13.67 -8.81 7.83
C ASN A 58 -14.33 -7.78 6.87
N ILE A 59 -15.32 -8.23 6.11
CA ILE A 59 -16.00 -7.38 5.11
C ILE A 59 -16.79 -6.25 5.78
N GLU A 60 -17.38 -6.50 6.92
CA GLU A 60 -18.20 -5.53 7.64
C GLU A 60 -17.36 -4.35 8.12
N ASP A 61 -16.13 -4.60 8.55
CA ASP A 61 -15.18 -3.58 9.01
C ASP A 61 -14.40 -2.89 7.87
N LEU A 62 -14.33 -3.52 6.70
CA LEU A 62 -13.52 -3.02 5.59
C LEU A 62 -13.91 -1.60 5.16
N SER A 63 -15.21 -1.31 5.09
CA SER A 63 -15.69 0.02 4.69
C SER A 63 -15.23 1.10 5.68
N ASN A 64 -15.36 0.86 6.97
CA ASN A 64 -14.91 1.78 8.01
C ASN A 64 -13.39 1.94 7.99
N THR A 65 -12.66 0.85 7.83
CA THR A 65 -11.19 0.86 7.71
C THR A 65 -10.72 1.73 6.54
N LEU A 66 -11.38 1.63 5.39
CA LEU A 66 -11.02 2.45 4.22
C LEU A 66 -11.43 3.92 4.39
N GLN A 67 -12.55 4.21 5.05
CA GLN A 67 -12.95 5.58 5.36
C GLN A 67 -11.97 6.24 6.34
N ASP A 68 -11.51 5.53 7.35
CA ASP A 68 -10.51 6.03 8.29
C ASP A 68 -9.15 6.26 7.60
N LEU A 69 -8.74 5.36 6.72
CA LEU A 69 -7.54 5.53 5.90
C LEU A 69 -7.65 6.76 4.99
N GLU A 70 -8.77 6.93 4.30
CA GLU A 70 -9.04 8.08 3.43
C GLU A 70 -9.03 9.39 4.22
N ARG A 71 -9.62 9.40 5.40
CA ARG A 71 -9.59 10.54 6.31
C ARG A 71 -8.15 10.88 6.72
N PHE A 72 -7.38 9.91 7.15
CA PHE A 72 -5.97 10.11 7.52
C PHE A 72 -5.13 10.66 6.36
N ILE A 73 -5.37 10.19 5.14
CA ILE A 73 -4.67 10.69 3.94
C ILE A 73 -5.00 12.17 3.67
N ASN A 74 -6.25 12.58 3.83
CA ASN A 74 -6.73 13.89 3.39
C ASN A 74 -6.84 14.94 4.51
N GLU A 75 -6.84 14.54 5.77
CA GLU A 75 -6.80 15.49 6.89
C GLU A 75 -5.42 16.15 6.99
N PRO A 76 -5.36 17.47 7.22
CA PRO A 76 -4.10 18.17 7.46
C PRO A 76 -3.39 17.59 8.69
N GLN A 77 -2.28 16.93 8.48
CA GLN A 77 -1.42 16.42 9.55
C GLN A 77 -0.38 17.49 9.87
N VAL A 78 -0.63 18.24 10.93
CA VAL A 78 0.06 19.50 11.22
C VAL A 78 1.55 19.35 11.45
N GLU A 79 2.19 18.27 11.57
CA GLU A 79 3.64 18.15 11.80
C GLU A 79 4.21 16.77 11.43
N MET A 80 3.49 15.99 10.64
CA MET A 80 3.99 14.68 10.24
C MET A 80 4.80 14.77 8.96
N ASP A 81 6.02 14.24 8.98
CA ASP A 81 6.84 14.12 7.79
C ASP A 81 6.12 13.31 6.70
N PRO A 82 6.10 13.77 5.44
CA PRO A 82 5.39 13.09 4.34
C PRO A 82 5.85 11.64 4.11
N ILE A 83 7.13 11.32 4.34
CA ILE A 83 7.67 9.97 4.18
C ILE A 83 7.14 9.07 5.30
N VAL A 84 7.12 9.55 6.54
CA VAL A 84 6.54 8.84 7.68
C VAL A 84 5.05 8.60 7.44
N ARG A 85 4.32 9.60 6.96
CA ARG A 85 2.90 9.47 6.62
C ARG A 85 2.67 8.42 5.53
N ALA A 86 3.49 8.42 4.48
CA ALA A 86 3.43 7.41 3.43
C ALA A 86 3.71 5.99 3.97
N ALA A 87 4.64 5.85 4.92
CA ALA A 87 4.93 4.56 5.58
C ALA A 87 3.71 4.02 6.34
N LEU A 88 3.03 4.88 7.09
CA LEU A 88 1.83 4.51 7.87
C LEU A 88 0.65 4.18 6.96
N VAL A 89 0.42 4.96 5.93
CA VAL A 89 -0.64 4.71 4.92
C VAL A 89 -0.39 3.40 4.20
N HIS A 90 0.85 3.15 3.77
CA HIS A 90 1.20 1.90 3.10
C HIS A 90 0.95 0.68 4.00
N TYR A 91 1.43 0.73 5.26
CA TYR A 91 1.17 -0.32 6.25
C TYR A 91 -0.33 -0.58 6.43
N GLN A 92 -1.12 0.48 6.62
CA GLN A 92 -2.56 0.34 6.85
C GLN A 92 -3.29 -0.19 5.62
N PHE A 93 -2.90 0.23 4.43
CA PHE A 93 -3.44 -0.30 3.18
C PHE A 93 -3.16 -1.80 3.00
N GLU A 94 -1.92 -2.23 3.25
CA GLU A 94 -1.54 -3.65 3.20
C GLU A 94 -2.28 -4.47 4.26
N THR A 95 -2.59 -3.88 5.41
CA THR A 95 -3.37 -4.52 6.48
C THR A 95 -4.85 -4.62 6.11
N ALA A 96 -5.45 -3.57 5.56
CA ALA A 96 -6.83 -3.60 5.08
C ALA A 96 -7.04 -4.60 3.93
N HIS A 97 -6.06 -4.74 3.05
CA HIS A 97 -6.03 -5.68 1.92
C HIS A 97 -7.35 -5.69 1.13
N PRO A 98 -7.76 -4.54 0.55
CA PRO A 98 -9.16 -4.31 0.17
C PRO A 98 -9.59 -4.98 -1.13
N PHE A 99 -8.68 -5.58 -1.92
CA PHE A 99 -8.97 -6.21 -3.19
C PHE A 99 -8.70 -7.73 -3.13
N LEU A 100 -9.27 -8.48 -4.09
CA LEU A 100 -9.02 -9.92 -4.18
C LEU A 100 -7.59 -10.25 -4.68
N ASP A 101 -7.02 -9.39 -5.53
CA ASP A 101 -5.61 -9.47 -5.99
C ASP A 101 -5.10 -8.05 -6.23
N GLY A 102 -3.79 -7.91 -6.44
CA GLY A 102 -3.17 -6.62 -6.79
C GLY A 102 -2.93 -5.66 -5.64
N ASN A 103 -3.27 -6.01 -4.39
CA ASN A 103 -3.08 -5.15 -3.24
C ASN A 103 -1.62 -4.69 -3.09
N GLY A 104 -0.66 -5.60 -3.14
CA GLY A 104 0.75 -5.26 -3.02
C GLY A 104 1.28 -4.37 -4.15
N ARG A 105 0.77 -4.54 -5.39
CA ARG A 105 1.11 -3.66 -6.51
C ARG A 105 0.56 -2.26 -6.29
N LEU A 106 -0.72 -2.16 -5.94
CA LEU A 106 -1.37 -0.89 -5.66
C LEU A 106 -0.81 -0.23 -4.40
N GLY A 107 -0.56 -0.98 -3.33
CA GLY A 107 0.02 -0.45 -2.08
C GLY A 107 1.40 0.20 -2.31
N ARG A 108 2.25 -0.41 -3.12
CA ARG A 108 3.53 0.20 -3.47
C ARG A 108 3.40 1.41 -4.40
N LEU A 109 2.44 1.39 -5.32
CA LEU A 109 2.14 2.56 -6.15
C LEU A 109 1.56 3.71 -5.30
N LEU A 110 0.77 3.39 -4.29
CA LEU A 110 0.21 4.37 -3.35
C LEU A 110 1.30 5.18 -2.64
N ILE A 111 2.46 4.58 -2.35
CA ILE A 111 3.62 5.32 -1.79
C ILE A 111 4.00 6.48 -2.74
N THR A 112 4.21 6.18 -4.02
CA THR A 112 4.58 7.19 -5.03
C THR A 112 3.47 8.25 -5.17
N LEU A 113 2.21 7.84 -5.19
CA LEU A 113 1.07 8.76 -5.28
C LEU A 113 0.97 9.68 -4.06
N MET A 114 1.23 9.18 -2.86
CA MET A 114 1.29 9.97 -1.63
C MET A 114 2.39 11.04 -1.71
N LEU A 115 3.61 10.64 -2.09
CA LEU A 115 4.74 11.55 -2.18
C LEU A 115 4.57 12.62 -3.27
N ILE A 116 3.87 12.29 -4.37
CA ILE A 116 3.49 13.29 -5.39
C ILE A 116 2.42 14.24 -4.85
N ASN A 117 1.40 13.71 -4.20
CA ASN A 117 0.32 14.52 -3.60
C ASN A 117 0.86 15.51 -2.56
N ASP A 118 1.86 15.12 -1.82
CA ASP A 118 2.50 15.93 -0.77
C ASP A 118 3.63 16.84 -1.32
N GLY A 119 3.84 16.86 -2.65
CA GLY A 119 4.84 17.71 -3.29
C GLY A 119 6.30 17.29 -3.10
N VAL A 120 6.55 16.09 -2.55
CA VAL A 120 7.90 15.54 -2.37
C VAL A 120 8.47 15.05 -3.70
N LEU A 121 7.61 14.47 -4.55
CA LEU A 121 7.96 14.01 -5.90
C LEU A 121 7.19 14.78 -6.95
N HIS A 122 7.84 15.08 -8.07
CA HIS A 122 7.25 15.75 -9.22
C HIS A 122 6.82 14.80 -10.34
N SER A 123 7.23 13.54 -10.27
CA SER A 123 6.94 12.54 -11.32
C SER A 123 6.88 11.12 -10.76
N CYS A 124 6.32 10.20 -11.56
CA CYS A 124 6.23 8.78 -11.22
C CYS A 124 7.50 7.97 -11.56
N LEU A 125 8.65 8.61 -11.74
CA LEU A 125 9.91 7.90 -12.07
C LEU A 125 10.55 7.20 -10.87
N PHE A 126 10.01 7.42 -9.68
CA PHE A 126 10.48 6.81 -8.44
C PHE A 126 9.68 5.55 -8.13
N TYR A 127 10.33 4.40 -8.09
CA TYR A 127 9.70 3.10 -7.85
C TYR A 127 10.33 2.35 -6.68
N PRO A 128 9.80 2.48 -5.45
CA PRO A 128 10.32 1.76 -4.29
C PRO A 128 10.11 0.25 -4.36
N SER A 129 9.27 -0.22 -5.30
CA SER A 129 8.91 -1.64 -5.45
C SER A 129 10.11 -2.58 -5.60
N PHE A 130 11.20 -2.13 -6.21
CA PHE A 130 12.39 -2.96 -6.38
C PHE A 130 13.03 -3.30 -5.04
N GLN A 131 13.24 -2.30 -4.18
CA GLN A 131 13.86 -2.49 -2.87
C GLN A 131 13.00 -3.34 -1.94
N PHE A 132 11.67 -3.16 -1.93
CA PHE A 132 10.77 -4.01 -1.16
C PHE A 132 10.77 -5.47 -1.68
N LYS A 133 10.90 -5.70 -2.98
CA LYS A 133 11.03 -7.04 -3.55
C LYS A 133 12.37 -7.68 -3.23
N LYS A 134 13.45 -6.91 -3.31
CA LYS A 134 14.82 -7.35 -2.98
C LYS A 134 14.91 -7.80 -1.52
N ASN A 135 14.25 -7.08 -0.62
CA ASN A 135 14.22 -7.35 0.82
C ASN A 135 12.88 -7.96 1.25
N ARG A 136 12.28 -8.84 0.43
CA ARG A 136 10.91 -9.31 0.60
C ARG A 136 10.63 -9.94 1.96
N SER A 137 11.51 -10.79 2.45
CA SER A 137 11.35 -11.48 3.74
C SER A 137 11.32 -10.48 4.90
N GLU A 138 12.22 -9.51 4.89
CA GLU A 138 12.28 -8.47 5.89
C GLU A 138 11.06 -7.54 5.81
N TYR A 139 10.63 -7.16 4.61
CA TYR A 139 9.43 -6.37 4.40
C TYR A 139 8.19 -7.01 5.04
N TYR A 140 7.94 -8.30 4.81
CA TYR A 140 6.81 -8.99 5.42
C TYR A 140 6.98 -9.20 6.92
N ARG A 141 8.21 -9.43 7.38
CA ARG A 141 8.52 -9.53 8.82
C ARG A 141 8.20 -8.23 9.55
N GLN A 142 8.54 -7.09 8.95
CA GLN A 142 8.26 -5.76 9.51
C GLN A 142 6.75 -5.50 9.59
N LEU A 143 5.98 -5.76 8.53
CA LEU A 143 4.52 -5.62 8.55
C LEU A 143 3.88 -6.50 9.64
N THR A 144 4.32 -7.75 9.76
CA THR A 144 3.84 -8.68 10.79
C THR A 144 4.18 -8.18 12.19
N SER A 145 5.41 -7.70 12.39
CA SER A 145 5.86 -7.17 13.68
C SER A 145 5.03 -5.99 14.17
N VAL A 146 4.65 -5.08 13.26
CA VAL A 146 3.75 -3.97 13.61
C VAL A 146 2.38 -4.50 14.04
N ARG A 147 1.81 -5.45 13.31
CA ARG A 147 0.48 -6.04 13.60
C ARG A 147 0.44 -6.74 14.96
N GLU A 148 1.51 -7.44 15.31
CA GLU A 148 1.59 -8.25 16.53
C GLU A 148 2.08 -7.48 17.74
N ARG A 149 2.99 -6.53 17.57
CA ARG A 149 3.75 -5.89 18.65
C ARG A 149 3.74 -4.37 18.60
N GLY A 150 3.18 -3.75 17.57
CA GLY A 150 3.14 -2.29 17.45
C GLY A 150 4.50 -1.64 17.18
N THR A 151 5.44 -2.34 16.55
CA THR A 151 6.82 -1.87 16.27
C THR A 151 6.86 -0.89 15.10
N TYR A 152 6.19 0.24 15.23
CA TYR A 152 6.09 1.26 14.17
C TYR A 152 7.43 1.92 13.86
N GLU A 153 8.27 2.14 14.87
CA GLU A 153 9.57 2.78 14.69
C GLU A 153 10.47 1.97 13.77
N GLU A 154 10.57 0.67 13.98
CA GLU A 154 11.38 -0.24 13.17
C GLU A 154 10.83 -0.34 11.73
N TRP A 155 9.50 -0.32 11.59
CA TRP A 155 8.86 -0.28 10.28
C TRP A 155 9.21 1.01 9.53
N ILE A 156 9.09 2.17 10.18
CA ILE A 156 9.39 3.47 9.58
C ILE A 156 10.87 3.53 9.19
N GLU A 157 11.79 3.07 10.03
CA GLU A 157 13.21 3.01 9.71
C GLU A 157 13.48 2.12 8.49
N PHE A 158 12.93 0.92 8.45
CA PHE A 158 13.03 0.03 7.28
C PHE A 158 12.47 0.67 6.02
N PHE A 159 11.32 1.32 6.12
CA PHE A 159 10.67 2.02 5.02
C PHE A 159 11.55 3.17 4.48
N CYS A 160 12.02 4.04 5.35
CA CYS A 160 12.90 5.15 4.99
C CYS A 160 14.19 4.68 4.32
N ASN A 161 14.84 3.64 4.85
CA ASN A 161 16.03 3.05 4.26
C ASN A 161 15.73 2.48 2.87
N SER A 162 14.61 1.81 2.68
CA SER A 162 14.18 1.29 1.37
C SER A 162 13.94 2.39 0.36
N LEU A 163 13.34 3.52 0.77
CA LEU A 163 13.17 4.68 -0.10
C LEU A 163 14.51 5.34 -0.45
N LEU A 164 15.40 5.48 0.53
CA LEU A 164 16.73 6.04 0.32
C LEU A 164 17.53 5.24 -0.72
N GLU A 165 17.55 3.92 -0.60
CA GLU A 165 18.22 3.05 -1.58
C GLU A 165 17.56 3.15 -2.96
N SER A 166 16.22 3.21 -3.04
CA SER A 166 15.51 3.43 -4.30
C SER A 166 15.88 4.77 -4.96
N ALA A 167 16.04 5.81 -4.15
CA ALA A 167 16.43 7.13 -4.64
C ALA A 167 17.87 7.12 -5.18
N LYS A 168 18.81 6.47 -4.49
CA LYS A 168 20.20 6.31 -4.95
C LYS A 168 20.25 5.57 -6.28
N ASP A 169 19.52 4.48 -6.41
CA ASP A 169 19.45 3.70 -7.66
C ASP A 169 18.90 4.55 -8.83
N SER A 170 17.93 5.44 -8.55
CA SER A 170 17.34 6.31 -9.57
C SER A 170 18.26 7.45 -10.03
N VAL A 171 19.20 7.89 -9.18
CA VAL A 171 20.15 8.97 -9.51
C VAL A 171 21.44 8.42 -10.15
N GLY A 172 21.80 7.16 -9.84
CA GLY A 172 22.98 6.48 -10.37
C GLY A 172 22.80 5.81 -11.74
N SER A 173 21.59 5.88 -12.30
CA SER A 173 21.21 5.38 -13.62
C SER A 173 21.07 6.55 -14.58
#